data_e6bf1f3135184534400b5c861491c984
#
_entry.id   e6bf1f3135184534400b5c861491c984
#
_cell.length_a   1.000
_cell.length_b   1.000
_cell.length_c   1.000
_cell.angle_alpha   90.00
_cell.angle_beta   90.00
_cell.angle_gamma   90.00
#
_symmetry.space_group_name_H-M   'P 1'
#
loop_
_entity.id
_entity.type
_entity.pdbx_description
1 polymer ?
#
loop_
_entity_poly.entity_id
_entity_poly.type
_entity_poly.pdbx_seq_one_letter_code
_entity_poly.pdbx_strand_id
1 'polypeptide(L)'
;MKADGPLDLKATQELFWALITAPEGVRAVIDDPSGRGSIDRASVDALFAGDEGLPAIERLDIYANMYFFRLLDCLAEDFPKVRAALGPERFHNLVTDYVLRHPSEHPSLRHLGRRLPEFIKNHEPAAGFPFLADLARLEWTRADLFDAADAPPLSRSALARLPQESAGEARFRFIPAFALLRFDHDVVRYWRALDEAGAGTDAAASGRITLPHPVRRRTAARVWRKDLVVYHAGLDEEEAHALELALQGETLGRICQVLAAGRSAAQATERAGRTIQAWIEDGILAEIGPGSSL
;
A
#
# COMPACT_ATOMS: atom_id res chain seq x y z
N MET A 1 33.81 23.36 1.53
CA MET A 1 33.49 24.38 2.54
C MET A 1 34.16 23.93 3.83
N LYS A 2 35.29 24.55 4.21
CA LYS A 2 35.96 24.24 5.47
C LYS A 2 35.13 24.89 6.58
N ALA A 3 34.52 24.09 7.43
CA ALA A 3 33.87 24.57 8.63
C ALA A 3 34.97 24.81 9.68
N ASP A 4 35.24 26.06 10.01
CA ASP A 4 36.21 26.46 11.07
C ASP A 4 35.61 26.35 12.49
N GLY A 5 34.88 25.26 12.78
CA GLY A 5 34.30 24.97 14.10
C GLY A 5 33.57 23.64 14.13
N PRO A 6 33.22 23.12 15.33
CA PRO A 6 32.38 21.91 15.42
C PRO A 6 31.04 22.17 14.76
N LEU A 7 30.61 21.24 13.91
CA LEU A 7 29.29 21.31 13.30
C LEU A 7 28.19 21.33 14.38
N ASP A 8 27.17 22.15 14.15
CA ASP A 8 25.98 22.11 15.01
C ASP A 8 25.20 20.78 14.82
N LEU A 9 24.25 20.52 15.70
CA LEU A 9 23.48 19.28 15.68
C LEU A 9 22.79 19.04 14.33
N LYS A 10 22.23 20.11 13.73
CA LYS A 10 21.52 20.01 12.45
C LYS A 10 22.48 19.64 11.32
N ALA A 11 23.59 20.30 11.22
CA ALA A 11 24.62 20.01 10.20
C ALA A 11 25.22 18.61 10.37
N THR A 12 25.39 18.13 11.62
CA THR A 12 25.82 16.76 11.92
C THR A 12 24.79 15.74 11.47
N GLN A 13 23.49 15.99 11.70
CA GLN A 13 22.41 15.10 11.27
C GLN A 13 22.29 15.08 9.73
N GLU A 14 22.39 16.22 9.07
CA GLU A 14 22.37 16.31 7.60
C GLU A 14 23.55 15.56 6.98
N LEU A 15 24.73 15.69 7.55
CA LEU A 15 25.92 14.96 7.13
C LEU A 15 25.74 13.45 7.32
N PHE A 16 25.31 13.03 8.50
CA PHE A 16 25.04 11.60 8.78
C PHE A 16 24.01 11.03 7.82
N TRP A 17 22.91 11.75 7.61
CA TRP A 17 21.88 11.35 6.67
C TRP A 17 22.41 11.19 5.24
N ALA A 18 23.18 12.16 4.74
CA ALA A 18 23.79 12.08 3.42
C ALA A 18 24.73 10.88 3.26
N LEU A 19 25.48 10.52 4.32
CA LEU A 19 26.37 9.38 4.32
C LEU A 19 25.62 8.04 4.30
N ILE A 20 24.63 7.85 5.16
CA ILE A 20 23.91 6.56 5.26
C ILE A 20 22.91 6.32 4.13
N THR A 21 22.53 7.37 3.40
CA THR A 21 21.62 7.28 2.24
C THR A 21 22.36 7.37 0.90
N ALA A 22 23.69 7.39 0.91
CA ALA A 22 24.50 7.48 -0.30
C ALA A 22 24.28 6.25 -1.21
N PRO A 23 23.86 6.43 -2.48
CA PRO A 23 23.52 5.33 -3.38
C PRO A 23 24.67 4.37 -3.65
N GLU A 24 25.89 4.89 -3.68
CA GLU A 24 27.12 4.14 -3.99
C GLU A 24 27.90 3.74 -2.73
N GLY A 25 27.32 3.97 -1.55
CA GLY A 25 27.93 3.70 -0.25
C GLY A 25 28.75 4.86 0.30
N VAL A 26 29.06 4.79 1.60
CA VAL A 26 29.72 5.84 2.37
C VAL A 26 31.09 6.19 1.77
N ARG A 27 31.87 5.19 1.37
CA ARG A 27 33.23 5.39 0.83
C ARG A 27 33.23 6.19 -0.48
N ALA A 28 32.27 5.93 -1.36
CA ALA A 28 32.16 6.61 -2.65
C ALA A 28 31.93 8.11 -2.50
N VAL A 29 31.18 8.53 -1.48
CA VAL A 29 30.93 9.95 -1.21
C VAL A 29 32.15 10.63 -0.59
N ILE A 30 32.91 9.92 0.25
CA ILE A 30 34.10 10.46 0.92
C ILE A 30 35.28 10.54 -0.03
N ASP A 31 35.47 9.53 -0.86
CA ASP A 31 36.62 9.40 -1.77
C ASP A 31 36.30 9.92 -3.19
N ASP A 32 35.21 10.67 -3.39
CA ASP A 32 34.81 11.19 -4.72
C ASP A 32 35.91 12.14 -5.30
N PRO A 33 36.62 11.68 -6.35
CA PRO A 33 37.68 12.48 -6.96
C PRO A 33 37.16 13.67 -7.74
N SER A 34 35.83 13.73 -8.03
CA SER A 34 35.22 14.84 -8.78
C SER A 34 34.99 16.09 -7.94
N GLY A 35 35.05 15.96 -6.61
CA GLY A 35 34.84 17.06 -5.66
C GLY A 35 33.41 17.64 -5.64
N ARG A 36 32.48 17.05 -6.41
CA ARG A 36 31.06 17.45 -6.46
C ARG A 36 30.30 16.74 -5.36
N GLY A 37 30.32 17.30 -4.17
CA GLY A 37 29.64 16.75 -3.00
C GLY A 37 30.50 15.81 -2.17
N SER A 38 31.82 15.80 -2.37
CA SER A 38 32.74 15.03 -1.52
C SER A 38 32.69 15.58 -0.09
N ILE A 39 32.39 14.67 0.83
CA ILE A 39 32.48 14.95 2.26
C ILE A 39 33.94 14.74 2.66
N ASP A 40 34.53 15.78 3.31
CA ASP A 40 35.89 15.70 3.77
C ASP A 40 36.08 14.62 4.85
N ARG A 41 37.01 13.70 4.59
CA ARG A 41 37.33 12.58 5.49
C ARG A 41 37.68 13.06 6.90
N ALA A 42 38.42 14.17 7.04
CA ALA A 42 38.79 14.70 8.34
C ALA A 42 37.57 15.15 9.15
N SER A 43 36.54 15.66 8.50
CA SER A 43 35.25 16.00 9.12
C SER A 43 34.50 14.74 9.60
N VAL A 44 34.56 13.65 8.84
CA VAL A 44 33.96 12.37 9.24
C VAL A 44 34.68 11.79 10.47
N ASP A 45 36.00 11.74 10.42
CA ASP A 45 36.84 11.21 11.54
C ASP A 45 36.70 12.07 12.79
N ALA A 46 36.45 13.39 12.66
CA ALA A 46 36.24 14.27 13.80
C ALA A 46 34.83 14.13 14.45
N LEU A 47 33.83 13.76 13.68
CA LEU A 47 32.44 13.69 14.14
C LEU A 47 32.01 12.27 14.58
N PHE A 48 32.57 11.26 13.95
CA PHE A 48 32.19 9.88 14.19
C PHE A 48 33.32 9.13 14.86
N ALA A 49 33.05 8.61 16.06
CA ALA A 49 34.03 7.85 16.81
C ALA A 49 34.43 6.56 16.07
N GLY A 50 35.70 6.37 15.88
CA GLY A 50 36.33 5.13 15.43
C GLY A 50 37.45 4.72 16.37
N ASP A 51 37.97 3.51 16.22
CA ASP A 51 39.17 3.01 16.88
C ASP A 51 40.03 2.19 15.90
N GLU A 52 41.16 1.67 16.37
CA GLU A 52 42.07 0.87 15.53
C GLU A 52 41.40 -0.43 14.99
N GLY A 53 40.42 -0.99 15.71
CA GLY A 53 39.68 -2.20 15.31
C GLY A 53 38.49 -1.93 14.39
N LEU A 54 37.90 -0.72 14.46
CA LEU A 54 36.73 -0.35 13.68
C LEU A 54 36.74 1.17 13.35
N PRO A 55 37.36 1.56 12.25
CA PRO A 55 37.39 2.95 11.78
C PRO A 55 36.00 3.57 11.62
N ALA A 56 35.88 4.90 11.74
CA ALA A 56 34.61 5.63 11.63
C ALA A 56 33.86 5.34 10.33
N ILE A 57 34.58 5.25 9.21
CA ILE A 57 33.98 4.93 7.90
C ILE A 57 33.35 3.54 7.88
N GLU A 58 34.00 2.54 8.49
CA GLU A 58 33.44 1.18 8.53
C GLU A 58 32.21 1.10 9.43
N ARG A 59 32.18 1.85 10.53
CA ARG A 59 30.96 2.00 11.34
C ARG A 59 29.82 2.63 10.56
N LEU A 60 30.10 3.65 9.76
CA LEU A 60 29.10 4.30 8.90
C LEU A 60 28.60 3.36 7.80
N ASP A 61 29.47 2.55 7.19
CA ASP A 61 29.07 1.52 6.21
C ASP A 61 28.15 0.49 6.84
N ILE A 62 28.43 0.04 8.07
CA ILE A 62 27.54 -0.88 8.81
C ILE A 62 26.18 -0.22 9.01
N TYR A 63 26.14 1.05 9.42
CA TYR A 63 24.90 1.79 9.64
C TYR A 63 24.12 2.01 8.34
N ALA A 64 24.77 2.35 7.24
CA ALA A 64 24.15 2.50 5.93
C ALA A 64 23.50 1.18 5.45
N ASN A 65 24.23 0.06 5.62
CA ASN A 65 23.69 -1.26 5.33
C ASN A 65 22.49 -1.60 6.22
N MET A 66 22.58 -1.36 7.53
CA MET A 66 21.47 -1.59 8.47
C MET A 66 20.24 -0.75 8.10
N TYR A 67 20.44 0.51 7.73
CA TYR A 67 19.36 1.39 7.28
C TYR A 67 18.67 0.84 6.03
N PHE A 68 19.44 0.48 4.99
CA PHE A 68 18.91 -0.09 3.76
C PHE A 68 18.15 -1.41 4.03
N PHE A 69 18.74 -2.34 4.79
CA PHE A 69 18.10 -3.62 5.12
C PHE A 69 16.81 -3.41 5.93
N ARG A 70 16.77 -2.39 6.81
CA ARG A 70 15.55 -2.03 7.52
C ARG A 70 14.43 -1.58 6.59
N LEU A 71 14.75 -0.79 5.55
CA LEU A 71 13.77 -0.40 4.52
C LEU A 71 13.32 -1.60 3.70
N LEU A 72 14.25 -2.49 3.32
CA LEU A 72 13.95 -3.73 2.60
C LEU A 72 13.01 -4.62 3.40
N ASP A 73 13.28 -4.82 4.69
CA ASP A 73 12.45 -5.65 5.57
C ASP A 73 11.03 -5.06 5.71
N CYS A 74 10.91 -3.76 5.94
CA CYS A 74 9.61 -3.10 6.00
C CYS A 74 8.80 -3.29 4.71
N LEU A 75 9.44 -3.11 3.54
CA LEU A 75 8.76 -3.32 2.26
C LEU A 75 8.46 -4.81 2.00
N ALA A 76 9.26 -5.72 2.51
CA ALA A 76 8.98 -7.16 2.43
C ALA A 76 7.78 -7.57 3.32
N GLU A 77 7.60 -6.91 4.46
CA GLU A 77 6.44 -7.08 5.34
C GLU A 77 5.16 -6.49 4.72
N ASP A 78 5.27 -5.32 4.07
CA ASP A 78 4.13 -4.64 3.43
C ASP A 78 3.71 -5.32 2.10
N PHE A 79 4.67 -5.96 1.38
CA PHE A 79 4.46 -6.53 0.04
C PHE A 79 4.84 -8.02 -0.07
N PRO A 80 4.33 -8.90 0.83
CA PRO A 80 4.71 -10.32 0.86
C PRO A 80 4.30 -11.08 -0.41
N LYS A 81 3.18 -10.71 -1.06
CA LYS A 81 2.71 -11.37 -2.29
C LYS A 81 3.50 -10.93 -3.52
N VAL A 82 3.87 -9.64 -3.60
CA VAL A 82 4.79 -9.14 -4.62
C VAL A 82 6.14 -9.85 -4.49
N ARG A 83 6.68 -9.95 -3.28
CA ARG A 83 7.92 -10.69 -2.99
C ARG A 83 7.83 -12.16 -3.39
N ALA A 84 6.73 -12.83 -3.04
CA ALA A 84 6.52 -14.24 -3.40
C ALA A 84 6.42 -14.44 -4.92
N ALA A 85 5.78 -13.53 -5.65
CA ALA A 85 5.66 -13.59 -7.10
C ALA A 85 6.99 -13.35 -7.84
N LEU A 86 7.83 -12.44 -7.34
CA LEU A 86 9.12 -12.10 -7.93
C LEU A 86 10.24 -13.05 -7.52
N GLY A 87 10.20 -13.56 -6.31
CA GLY A 87 11.30 -14.19 -5.60
C GLY A 87 12.23 -13.15 -4.93
N PRO A 88 13.05 -13.61 -3.96
CA PRO A 88 13.81 -12.71 -3.09
C PRO A 88 14.80 -11.82 -3.83
N GLU A 89 15.52 -12.33 -4.82
CA GLU A 89 16.54 -11.59 -5.56
C GLU A 89 15.93 -10.43 -6.38
N ARG A 90 14.86 -10.72 -7.16
CA ARG A 90 14.20 -9.69 -7.97
C ARG A 90 13.47 -8.67 -7.11
N PHE A 91 12.93 -9.10 -5.98
CA PHE A 91 12.31 -8.20 -5.02
C PHE A 91 13.36 -7.28 -4.39
N HIS A 92 14.51 -7.80 -4.00
CA HIS A 92 15.63 -6.99 -3.50
C HIS A 92 16.04 -5.90 -4.51
N ASN A 93 16.21 -6.27 -5.78
CA ASN A 93 16.57 -5.32 -6.84
C ASN A 93 15.47 -4.27 -7.06
N LEU A 94 14.19 -4.68 -7.06
CA LEU A 94 13.04 -3.77 -7.14
C LEU A 94 13.06 -2.75 -6.01
N VAL A 95 13.28 -3.20 -4.76
CA VAL A 95 13.33 -2.33 -3.59
C VAL A 95 14.53 -1.39 -3.65
N THR A 96 15.69 -1.88 -4.06
CA THR A 96 16.89 -1.04 -4.25
C THR A 96 16.60 0.10 -5.22
N ASP A 97 16.09 -0.22 -6.42
CA ASP A 97 15.75 0.78 -7.43
C ASP A 97 14.66 1.76 -6.94
N TYR A 98 13.71 1.25 -6.16
CA TYR A 98 12.65 2.06 -5.59
C TYR A 98 13.17 3.06 -4.56
N VAL A 99 13.94 2.59 -3.58
CA VAL A 99 14.46 3.43 -2.49
C VAL A 99 15.43 4.50 -3.01
N LEU A 100 16.23 4.18 -4.03
CA LEU A 100 17.12 5.14 -4.69
C LEU A 100 16.36 6.27 -5.39
N ARG A 101 15.19 5.98 -5.98
CA ARG A 101 14.36 6.98 -6.70
C ARG A 101 13.34 7.67 -5.79
N HIS A 102 12.96 7.01 -4.70
CA HIS A 102 11.99 7.47 -3.73
C HIS A 102 12.54 7.31 -2.32
N PRO A 103 13.56 8.10 -1.92
CA PRO A 103 14.10 8.04 -0.58
C PRO A 103 13.01 8.35 0.46
N SER A 104 13.17 7.83 1.66
CA SER A 104 12.23 8.09 2.74
C SER A 104 12.25 9.59 3.10
N GLU A 105 11.13 10.27 2.90
CA GLU A 105 10.95 11.70 3.22
C GLU A 105 10.24 11.90 4.57
N HIS A 106 9.81 10.80 5.19
CA HIS A 106 9.00 10.84 6.40
C HIS A 106 9.70 10.09 7.54
N PRO A 107 9.64 10.59 8.79
CA PRO A 107 10.25 9.91 9.94
C PRO A 107 9.63 8.54 10.24
N SER A 108 8.41 8.30 9.80
CA SER A 108 7.72 7.02 9.92
C SER A 108 7.86 6.19 8.65
N LEU A 109 8.32 4.95 8.79
CA LEU A 109 8.41 3.99 7.68
C LEU A 109 7.03 3.52 7.17
N ARG A 110 5.95 3.82 7.91
CA ARG A 110 4.58 3.55 7.49
C ARG A 110 4.24 4.04 6.08
N HIS A 111 4.87 5.11 5.64
CA HIS A 111 4.58 5.72 4.33
C HIS A 111 5.55 5.26 3.23
N LEU A 112 6.51 4.42 3.55
CA LEU A 112 7.60 4.03 2.66
C LEU A 112 7.07 3.39 1.37
N GLY A 113 6.12 2.45 1.48
CA GLY A 113 5.59 1.68 0.34
C GLY A 113 4.57 2.42 -0.53
N ARG A 114 4.13 3.62 -0.16
CA ARG A 114 3.00 4.30 -0.80
C ARG A 114 3.14 4.49 -2.31
N ARG A 115 4.35 4.73 -2.78
CA ARG A 115 4.63 4.98 -4.21
C ARG A 115 5.04 3.71 -4.96
N LEU A 116 5.25 2.58 -4.28
CA LEU A 116 5.74 1.35 -4.89
C LEU A 116 4.81 0.79 -5.98
N PRO A 117 3.48 0.77 -5.83
CA PRO A 117 2.59 0.30 -6.90
C PRO A 117 2.73 1.08 -8.21
N GLU A 118 2.83 2.41 -8.14
CA GLU A 118 3.01 3.25 -9.33
C GLU A 118 4.43 3.15 -9.89
N PHE A 119 5.43 3.01 -9.03
CA PHE A 119 6.81 2.75 -9.44
C PHE A 119 6.93 1.46 -10.25
N ILE A 120 6.32 0.35 -9.77
CA ILE A 120 6.33 -0.95 -10.45
C ILE A 120 5.74 -0.84 -11.87
N LYS A 121 4.68 -0.06 -12.04
CA LYS A 121 4.01 0.11 -13.33
C LYS A 121 4.93 0.63 -14.44
N ASN A 122 5.91 1.45 -14.06
CA ASN A 122 6.85 2.09 -14.97
C ASN A 122 8.27 1.51 -14.88
N HIS A 123 8.47 0.43 -14.13
CA HIS A 123 9.76 -0.19 -13.88
C HIS A 123 10.05 -1.32 -14.88
N GLU A 124 10.99 -1.11 -15.81
CA GLU A 124 11.30 -2.07 -16.88
C GLU A 124 11.57 -3.50 -16.38
N PRO A 125 12.37 -3.74 -15.32
CA PRO A 125 12.60 -5.08 -14.81
C PRO A 125 11.33 -5.80 -14.34
N ALA A 126 10.26 -5.06 -14.04
CA ALA A 126 8.94 -5.62 -13.70
C ALA A 126 8.06 -5.89 -14.94
N ALA A 127 8.49 -5.51 -16.16
CA ALA A 127 7.68 -5.65 -17.39
C ALA A 127 7.26 -7.11 -17.69
N GLY A 128 8.04 -8.11 -17.28
CA GLY A 128 7.66 -9.53 -17.33
C GLY A 128 6.51 -9.94 -16.40
N PHE A 129 6.03 -9.01 -15.54
CA PHE A 129 4.98 -9.24 -14.54
C PHE A 129 3.94 -8.10 -14.59
N PRO A 130 3.17 -7.94 -15.67
CA PRO A 130 2.32 -6.77 -15.89
C PRO A 130 1.22 -6.60 -14.81
N PHE A 131 0.89 -7.65 -14.08
CA PHE A 131 -0.08 -7.64 -12.99
C PHE A 131 0.49 -7.15 -11.64
N LEU A 132 1.79 -6.99 -11.55
CA LEU A 132 2.47 -6.76 -10.28
C LEU A 132 2.09 -5.43 -9.64
N ALA A 133 1.85 -4.39 -10.45
CA ALA A 133 1.38 -3.10 -9.98
C ALA A 133 -0.03 -3.19 -9.36
N ASP A 134 -0.92 -3.99 -9.96
CA ASP A 134 -2.26 -4.25 -9.40
C ASP A 134 -2.17 -5.03 -8.08
N LEU A 135 -1.30 -6.03 -8.01
CA LEU A 135 -1.06 -6.80 -6.79
C LEU A 135 -0.49 -5.93 -5.68
N ALA A 136 0.53 -5.13 -5.98
CA ALA A 136 1.12 -4.19 -5.03
C ALA A 136 0.10 -3.16 -4.54
N ARG A 137 -0.79 -2.67 -5.41
CA ARG A 137 -1.85 -1.74 -5.01
C ARG A 137 -2.83 -2.39 -4.04
N LEU A 138 -3.16 -3.67 -4.23
CA LEU A 138 -4.00 -4.41 -3.28
C LEU A 138 -3.30 -4.57 -1.92
N GLU A 139 -2.02 -4.95 -1.91
CA GLU A 139 -1.23 -5.09 -0.67
C GLU A 139 -1.13 -3.75 0.05
N TRP A 140 -0.73 -2.70 -0.64
CA TRP A 140 -0.62 -1.37 -0.04
C TRP A 140 -1.95 -0.87 0.54
N THR A 141 -3.04 -1.03 -0.21
CA THR A 141 -4.36 -0.62 0.31
C THR A 141 -4.73 -1.38 1.58
N ARG A 142 -4.39 -2.66 1.68
CA ARG A 142 -4.63 -3.44 2.90
C ARG A 142 -3.80 -2.93 4.07
N ALA A 143 -2.52 -2.62 3.86
CA ALA A 143 -1.65 -2.05 4.88
C ALA A 143 -2.13 -0.65 5.32
N ASP A 144 -2.50 0.21 4.37
CA ASP A 144 -2.97 1.57 4.65
C ASP A 144 -4.30 1.60 5.42
N LEU A 145 -5.24 0.72 5.06
CA LEU A 145 -6.54 0.62 5.75
C LEU A 145 -6.44 0.02 7.16
N PHE A 146 -5.37 -0.73 7.46
CA PHE A 146 -5.16 -1.22 8.82
C PHE A 146 -5.05 -0.08 9.83
N ASP A 147 -4.42 1.01 9.46
CA ASP A 147 -4.19 2.19 10.28
C ASP A 147 -5.24 3.32 10.09
N ALA A 148 -6.23 3.09 9.23
CA ALA A 148 -7.28 4.09 9.00
C ALA A 148 -8.08 4.36 10.28
N ALA A 149 -8.68 5.53 10.39
CA ALA A 149 -9.49 5.90 11.57
C ALA A 149 -10.66 4.93 11.77
N ASP A 150 -11.00 4.68 13.03
CA ASP A 150 -12.18 3.91 13.39
C ASP A 150 -13.46 4.72 13.19
N ALA A 151 -14.51 4.04 12.75
CA ALA A 151 -15.88 4.56 12.76
C ALA A 151 -16.85 3.42 13.08
N PRO A 152 -17.91 3.70 13.86
CA PRO A 152 -18.93 2.69 14.16
C PRO A 152 -19.64 2.29 12.86
N PRO A 153 -19.81 0.97 12.61
CA PRO A 153 -20.54 0.51 11.45
C PRO A 153 -22.05 0.74 11.60
N LEU A 154 -22.72 0.96 10.48
CA LEU A 154 -24.18 1.08 10.39
C LEU A 154 -24.85 -0.20 10.89
N SER A 155 -25.77 -0.06 11.84
CA SER A 155 -26.56 -1.19 12.32
C SER A 155 -27.69 -1.56 11.35
N ARG A 156 -28.08 -2.85 11.31
CA ARG A 156 -29.26 -3.29 10.54
C ARG A 156 -30.53 -2.55 10.94
N SER A 157 -30.69 -2.19 12.22
CA SER A 157 -31.83 -1.44 12.70
C SER A 157 -31.91 0.00 12.18
N ALA A 158 -30.79 0.59 11.79
CA ALA A 158 -30.77 1.94 11.23
C ALA A 158 -31.37 1.96 9.81
N LEU A 159 -31.11 0.94 8.99
CA LEU A 159 -31.75 0.79 7.68
C LEU A 159 -33.28 0.61 7.83
N ALA A 160 -33.72 -0.19 8.79
CA ALA A 160 -35.14 -0.45 9.03
C ALA A 160 -35.92 0.80 9.56
N ARG A 161 -35.22 1.81 10.06
CA ARG A 161 -35.84 3.07 10.53
C ARG A 161 -36.02 4.12 9.43
N LEU A 162 -35.50 3.88 8.23
CA LEU A 162 -35.71 4.81 7.12
C LEU A 162 -37.19 4.83 6.75
N PRO A 163 -37.82 6.03 6.70
CA PRO A 163 -39.17 6.15 6.20
C PRO A 163 -39.23 5.67 4.76
N GLN A 164 -40.18 4.79 4.44
CA GLN A 164 -40.29 4.17 3.14
C GLN A 164 -40.44 5.18 1.99
N GLU A 165 -41.09 6.30 2.26
CA GLU A 165 -41.32 7.40 1.32
C GLU A 165 -40.04 8.14 0.91
N SER A 166 -39.05 8.24 1.79
CA SER A 166 -37.78 8.95 1.58
C SER A 166 -36.59 8.01 1.43
N ALA A 167 -36.78 6.70 1.55
CA ALA A 167 -35.69 5.73 1.47
C ALA A 167 -34.92 5.82 0.14
N GLY A 168 -35.62 6.09 -0.97
CA GLY A 168 -35.00 6.26 -2.28
C GLY A 168 -33.99 7.42 -2.37
N GLU A 169 -34.18 8.48 -1.57
CA GLU A 169 -33.33 9.66 -1.54
C GLU A 169 -32.16 9.55 -0.55
N ALA A 170 -32.15 8.49 0.28
CA ALA A 170 -31.09 8.26 1.23
C ALA A 170 -29.74 8.03 0.54
N ARG A 171 -28.66 8.44 1.21
CA ARG A 171 -27.28 8.29 0.74
C ARG A 171 -26.46 7.55 1.78
N PHE A 172 -25.49 6.79 1.31
CA PHE A 172 -24.56 6.09 2.18
C PHE A 172 -23.32 6.93 2.48
N ARG A 173 -22.80 6.78 3.70
CA ARG A 173 -21.44 7.17 4.06
C ARG A 173 -20.67 5.93 4.48
N PHE A 174 -19.46 5.78 3.97
CA PHE A 174 -18.60 4.65 4.27
C PHE A 174 -17.74 4.91 5.49
N ILE A 175 -17.27 3.82 6.12
CA ILE A 175 -16.23 3.91 7.14
C ILE A 175 -14.90 4.39 6.50
N PRO A 176 -14.01 5.10 7.25
CA PRO A 176 -12.70 5.50 6.72
C PRO A 176 -11.83 4.31 6.28
N ALA A 177 -11.98 3.17 6.95
CA ALA A 177 -11.25 1.94 6.66
C ALA A 177 -11.89 1.12 5.52
N PHE A 178 -12.27 1.79 4.43
CA PHE A 178 -12.88 1.17 3.23
C PHE A 178 -12.27 1.75 1.96
N ALA A 179 -12.02 0.86 0.97
CA ALA A 179 -11.61 1.25 -0.37
C ALA A 179 -12.25 0.35 -1.43
N LEU A 180 -12.55 0.94 -2.58
CA LEU A 180 -12.92 0.25 -3.81
C LEU A 180 -11.75 0.34 -4.79
N LEU A 181 -11.28 -0.80 -5.29
CA LEU A 181 -10.18 -0.89 -6.24
C LEU A 181 -10.65 -1.46 -7.57
N ARG A 182 -10.10 -0.92 -8.66
CA ARG A 182 -10.22 -1.44 -10.02
C ARG A 182 -8.86 -1.94 -10.49
N PHE A 183 -8.81 -3.08 -11.14
CA PHE A 183 -7.60 -3.74 -11.62
C PHE A 183 -7.72 -4.09 -13.11
N ASP A 184 -6.59 -4.11 -13.79
CA ASP A 184 -6.50 -4.60 -15.18
C ASP A 184 -6.31 -6.12 -15.24
N HIS A 185 -5.94 -6.76 -14.10
CA HIS A 185 -5.70 -8.19 -13.96
C HIS A 185 -6.51 -8.79 -12.81
N ASP A 186 -6.79 -10.09 -12.87
CA ASP A 186 -7.51 -10.82 -11.82
C ASP A 186 -6.60 -11.14 -10.62
N VAL A 187 -6.15 -10.07 -9.94
CA VAL A 187 -5.21 -10.20 -8.81
C VAL A 187 -5.84 -10.75 -7.54
N VAL A 188 -7.16 -10.63 -7.37
CA VAL A 188 -7.85 -11.23 -6.21
C VAL A 188 -7.80 -12.75 -6.26
N ARG A 189 -8.02 -13.33 -7.44
CA ARG A 189 -7.86 -14.77 -7.65
C ARG A 189 -6.41 -15.21 -7.51
N TYR A 190 -5.49 -14.42 -8.06
CA TYR A 190 -4.06 -14.69 -7.95
C TYR A 190 -3.57 -14.62 -6.50
N TRP A 191 -4.05 -13.66 -5.72
CA TRP A 191 -3.81 -13.57 -4.28
C TRP A 191 -4.18 -14.87 -3.56
N ARG A 192 -5.41 -15.38 -3.80
CA ARG A 192 -5.88 -16.63 -3.20
C ARG A 192 -4.98 -17.80 -3.59
N ALA A 193 -4.59 -17.90 -4.85
CA ALA A 193 -3.67 -18.94 -5.30
C ALA A 193 -2.29 -18.86 -4.64
N LEU A 194 -1.80 -17.63 -4.37
CA LEU A 194 -0.57 -17.41 -3.60
C LEU A 194 -0.73 -17.85 -2.13
N ASP A 195 -1.89 -17.58 -1.50
CA ASP A 195 -2.18 -18.05 -0.14
C ASP A 195 -2.21 -19.58 -0.07
N GLU A 196 -2.89 -20.22 -1.01
CA GLU A 196 -2.96 -21.70 -1.13
C GLU A 196 -1.57 -22.32 -1.37
N ALA A 197 -0.68 -21.61 -2.07
CA ALA A 197 0.70 -22.02 -2.30
C ALA A 197 1.65 -21.66 -1.14
N GLY A 198 1.14 -21.12 -0.03
CA GLY A 198 1.90 -20.82 1.18
C GLY A 198 2.66 -19.49 1.16
N ALA A 199 2.31 -18.55 0.30
CA ALA A 199 2.90 -17.21 0.29
C ALA A 199 2.65 -16.50 1.64
N GLY A 200 3.71 -16.01 2.27
CA GLY A 200 3.66 -15.39 3.61
C GLY A 200 4.08 -16.33 4.73
N THR A 201 4.46 -17.57 4.42
CA THR A 201 5.11 -18.49 5.37
C THR A 201 6.63 -18.39 5.26
N ASP A 202 7.36 -18.82 6.31
CA ASP A 202 8.83 -18.87 6.32
C ASP A 202 9.41 -19.69 5.16
N ALA A 203 8.70 -20.73 4.72
CA ALA A 203 9.08 -21.55 3.57
C ALA A 203 9.03 -20.76 2.24
N ALA A 204 8.10 -19.83 2.10
CA ALA A 204 8.00 -18.95 0.92
C ALA A 204 8.98 -17.77 0.98
N ALA A 205 9.53 -17.45 2.14
CA ALA A 205 10.50 -16.36 2.28
C ALA A 205 11.83 -16.66 1.55
N SER A 206 12.15 -17.94 1.33
CA SER A 206 13.40 -18.41 0.72
C SER A 206 13.31 -18.69 -0.80
N GLY A 207 12.12 -18.59 -1.41
CA GLY A 207 11.94 -18.92 -2.83
C GLY A 207 10.85 -18.13 -3.53
N ARG A 208 10.85 -18.23 -4.88
CA ARG A 208 9.78 -17.72 -5.73
C ARG A 208 8.65 -18.74 -5.83
N ILE A 209 7.43 -18.31 -5.60
CA ILE A 209 6.25 -19.12 -5.91
C ILE A 209 5.93 -18.96 -7.40
N THR A 210 6.08 -20.05 -8.15
CA THR A 210 5.78 -20.05 -9.58
C THR A 210 4.34 -20.46 -9.82
N LEU A 211 3.50 -19.49 -10.15
CA LEU A 211 2.11 -19.68 -10.57
C LEU A 211 1.92 -19.11 -11.98
N PRO A 212 0.92 -19.61 -12.73
CA PRO A 212 0.51 -18.94 -13.97
C PRO A 212 0.14 -17.48 -13.69
N HIS A 213 0.59 -16.57 -14.56
CA HIS A 213 0.23 -15.16 -14.41
C HIS A 213 -1.28 -14.98 -14.47
N PRO A 214 -1.85 -14.04 -13.69
CA PRO A 214 -3.27 -13.77 -13.73
C PRO A 214 -3.69 -13.26 -15.10
N VAL A 215 -4.88 -13.66 -15.52
CA VAL A 215 -5.43 -13.24 -16.81
C VAL A 215 -5.61 -11.71 -16.81
N ARG A 216 -5.27 -11.07 -17.92
CA ARG A 216 -5.59 -9.66 -18.15
C ARG A 216 -7.11 -9.53 -18.34
N ARG A 217 -7.78 -9.15 -17.31
CA ARG A 217 -9.23 -8.96 -17.25
C ARG A 217 -9.53 -7.88 -16.22
N ARG A 218 -10.27 -6.86 -16.62
CA ARG A 218 -10.74 -5.85 -15.67
C ARG A 218 -11.56 -6.50 -14.59
N THR A 219 -11.17 -6.23 -13.34
CA THR A 219 -11.83 -6.72 -12.14
C THR A 219 -11.92 -5.60 -11.11
N ALA A 220 -12.76 -5.80 -10.11
CA ALA A 220 -12.88 -4.89 -9.00
C ALA A 220 -12.83 -5.67 -7.68
N ALA A 221 -12.39 -5.00 -6.63
CA ALA A 221 -12.46 -5.53 -5.27
C ALA A 221 -12.80 -4.42 -4.28
N ARG A 222 -13.54 -4.78 -3.25
CA ARG A 222 -13.66 -3.99 -2.03
C ARG A 222 -12.63 -4.45 -1.03
N VAL A 223 -12.02 -3.49 -0.31
CA VAL A 223 -11.08 -3.73 0.78
C VAL A 223 -11.60 -2.98 1.99
N TRP A 224 -11.64 -3.63 3.14
CA TRP A 224 -12.15 -3.00 4.37
C TRP A 224 -11.53 -3.61 5.62
N ARG A 225 -11.53 -2.83 6.70
CA ARG A 225 -11.14 -3.33 8.02
C ARG A 225 -12.38 -3.56 8.89
N LYS A 226 -12.43 -4.71 9.54
CA LYS A 226 -13.41 -5.06 10.56
C LYS A 226 -12.70 -5.80 11.69
N ASP A 227 -12.96 -5.41 12.93
CA ASP A 227 -12.40 -6.03 14.13
C ASP A 227 -10.85 -6.20 14.05
N LEU A 228 -10.13 -5.14 13.64
CA LEU A 228 -8.67 -5.09 13.45
C LEU A 228 -8.13 -6.08 12.39
N VAL A 229 -9.00 -6.66 11.58
CA VAL A 229 -8.61 -7.52 10.44
C VAL A 229 -9.00 -6.84 9.14
N VAL A 230 -8.06 -6.81 8.19
CA VAL A 230 -8.32 -6.27 6.86
C VAL A 230 -8.73 -7.38 5.92
N TYR A 231 -9.92 -7.25 5.36
CA TYR A 231 -10.52 -8.15 4.38
C TYR A 231 -10.44 -7.57 2.98
N HIS A 232 -10.59 -8.42 1.98
CA HIS A 232 -10.88 -8.00 0.61
C HIS A 232 -11.75 -9.05 -0.08
N ALA A 233 -12.59 -8.59 -1.01
CA ALA A 233 -13.45 -9.47 -1.81
C ALA A 233 -13.55 -8.95 -3.24
N GLY A 234 -13.44 -9.86 -4.21
CA GLY A 234 -13.72 -9.55 -5.61
C GLY A 234 -15.20 -9.26 -5.82
N LEU A 235 -15.47 -8.34 -6.73
CA LEU A 235 -16.83 -7.87 -7.06
C LEU A 235 -17.19 -8.21 -8.49
N ASP A 236 -18.46 -8.45 -8.73
CA ASP A 236 -18.99 -8.36 -10.08
C ASP A 236 -19.11 -6.90 -10.52
N GLU A 237 -19.26 -6.65 -11.82
CA GLU A 237 -19.24 -5.30 -12.39
C GLU A 237 -20.43 -4.45 -11.91
N GLU A 238 -21.59 -5.07 -11.68
CA GLU A 238 -22.77 -4.36 -11.20
C GLU A 238 -22.61 -3.87 -9.76
N GLU A 239 -22.08 -4.72 -8.88
CA GLU A 239 -21.80 -4.34 -7.50
C GLU A 239 -20.69 -3.30 -7.42
N ALA A 240 -19.65 -3.43 -8.23
CA ALA A 240 -18.58 -2.45 -8.30
C ALA A 240 -19.10 -1.08 -8.75
N HIS A 241 -19.96 -1.05 -9.78
CA HIS A 241 -20.59 0.20 -10.23
C HIS A 241 -21.55 0.78 -9.19
N ALA A 242 -22.32 -0.07 -8.50
CA ALA A 242 -23.18 0.35 -7.39
C ALA A 242 -22.39 1.01 -6.25
N LEU A 243 -21.23 0.43 -5.89
CA LEU A 243 -20.33 1.01 -4.88
C LEU A 243 -19.69 2.33 -5.35
N GLU A 244 -19.33 2.46 -6.63
CA GLU A 244 -18.82 3.72 -7.19
C GLU A 244 -19.84 4.83 -7.05
N LEU A 245 -21.09 4.56 -7.43
CA LEU A 245 -22.20 5.51 -7.27
C LEU A 245 -22.41 5.90 -5.79
N ALA A 246 -22.37 4.92 -4.90
CA ALA A 246 -22.51 5.15 -3.46
C ALA A 246 -21.36 6.02 -2.91
N LEU A 247 -20.13 5.80 -3.35
CA LEU A 247 -18.95 6.61 -2.98
C LEU A 247 -19.03 8.03 -3.55
N GLN A 248 -19.67 8.21 -4.72
CA GLN A 248 -19.94 9.52 -5.32
C GLN A 248 -21.10 10.25 -4.61
N GLY A 249 -21.72 9.63 -3.62
CA GLY A 249 -22.84 10.18 -2.87
C GLY A 249 -24.17 10.11 -3.64
N GLU A 250 -24.32 9.19 -4.58
CA GLU A 250 -25.60 8.95 -5.26
C GLU A 250 -26.66 8.36 -4.33
N THR A 251 -27.92 8.51 -4.69
CA THR A 251 -29.06 8.07 -3.88
C THR A 251 -29.20 6.54 -3.89
N LEU A 252 -29.77 6.00 -2.81
CA LEU A 252 -30.11 4.57 -2.73
C LEU A 252 -31.00 4.12 -3.89
N GLY A 253 -31.95 4.97 -4.32
CA GLY A 253 -32.77 4.70 -5.48
C GLY A 253 -31.97 4.51 -6.76
N ARG A 254 -30.95 5.37 -6.99
CA ARG A 254 -30.05 5.24 -8.15
C ARG A 254 -29.19 3.99 -8.08
N ILE A 255 -28.67 3.66 -6.91
CA ILE A 255 -27.89 2.43 -6.67
C ILE A 255 -28.75 1.18 -6.95
N CYS A 256 -29.99 1.16 -6.43
CA CYS A 256 -30.93 0.06 -6.68
C CYS A 256 -31.28 -0.07 -8.17
N GLN A 257 -31.40 1.02 -8.93
CA GLN A 257 -31.65 0.96 -10.38
C GLN A 257 -30.54 0.22 -11.12
N VAL A 258 -29.26 0.44 -10.77
CA VAL A 258 -28.13 -0.27 -11.37
C VAL A 258 -28.21 -1.78 -11.04
N LEU A 259 -28.45 -2.11 -9.79
CA LEU A 259 -28.58 -3.50 -9.35
C LEU A 259 -29.84 -4.21 -9.92
N ALA A 260 -30.84 -3.44 -10.39
CA ALA A 260 -32.06 -3.95 -11.00
C ALA A 260 -31.95 -4.18 -12.51
N ALA A 261 -30.91 -3.70 -13.17
CA ALA A 261 -30.78 -3.72 -14.62
C ALA A 261 -30.92 -5.15 -15.19
N GLY A 262 -31.80 -5.32 -16.17
CA GLY A 262 -32.03 -6.62 -16.84
C GLY A 262 -32.76 -7.67 -15.99
N ARG A 263 -33.37 -7.30 -14.86
CA ARG A 263 -34.04 -8.21 -13.92
C ARG A 263 -35.54 -7.92 -13.81
N SER A 264 -36.32 -8.94 -13.45
CA SER A 264 -37.72 -8.77 -12.99
C SER A 264 -37.74 -8.00 -11.66
N ALA A 265 -38.87 -7.40 -11.30
CA ALA A 265 -39.02 -6.66 -10.04
C ALA A 265 -38.62 -7.49 -8.79
N ALA A 266 -39.03 -8.76 -8.75
CA ALA A 266 -38.67 -9.65 -7.64
C ALA A 266 -37.16 -9.93 -7.58
N GLN A 267 -36.53 -10.23 -8.71
CA GLN A 267 -35.05 -10.43 -8.78
C GLN A 267 -34.25 -9.19 -8.46
N ALA A 268 -34.73 -8.02 -8.88
CA ALA A 268 -34.14 -6.73 -8.59
C ALA A 268 -34.15 -6.44 -7.09
N THR A 269 -35.28 -6.62 -6.43
CA THR A 269 -35.43 -6.47 -4.97
C THR A 269 -34.51 -7.42 -4.21
N GLU A 270 -34.46 -8.67 -4.63
CA GLU A 270 -33.58 -9.67 -4.01
C GLU A 270 -32.11 -9.34 -4.19
N ARG A 271 -31.68 -8.92 -5.39
CA ARG A 271 -30.28 -8.55 -5.66
C ARG A 271 -29.86 -7.33 -4.84
N ALA A 272 -30.65 -6.26 -4.87
CA ALA A 272 -30.37 -5.04 -4.12
C ALA A 272 -30.34 -5.32 -2.61
N GLY A 273 -31.34 -6.06 -2.11
CA GLY A 273 -31.40 -6.45 -0.70
C GLY A 273 -30.17 -7.23 -0.24
N ARG A 274 -29.78 -8.27 -0.98
CA ARG A 274 -28.58 -9.08 -0.67
C ARG A 274 -27.29 -8.23 -0.71
N THR A 275 -27.16 -7.38 -1.71
CA THR A 275 -25.96 -6.54 -1.85
C THR A 275 -25.82 -5.56 -0.69
N ILE A 276 -26.89 -4.81 -0.36
CA ILE A 276 -26.87 -3.85 0.75
C ILE A 276 -26.72 -4.57 2.09
N GLN A 277 -27.37 -5.72 2.26
CA GLN A 277 -27.19 -6.52 3.47
C GLN A 277 -25.73 -6.97 3.64
N ALA A 278 -25.06 -7.43 2.58
CA ALA A 278 -23.65 -7.78 2.63
C ALA A 278 -22.77 -6.58 3.03
N TRP A 279 -23.03 -5.39 2.52
CA TRP A 279 -22.31 -4.17 2.91
C TRP A 279 -22.47 -3.82 4.39
N ILE A 280 -23.68 -4.02 4.95
CA ILE A 280 -23.94 -3.82 6.37
C ILE A 280 -23.24 -4.91 7.20
N GLU A 281 -23.29 -6.18 6.77
CA GLU A 281 -22.66 -7.29 7.49
C GLU A 281 -21.15 -7.20 7.51
N ASP A 282 -20.56 -6.73 6.42
CA ASP A 282 -19.13 -6.43 6.32
C ASP A 282 -18.75 -5.19 7.15
N GLY A 283 -19.74 -4.37 7.53
CA GLY A 283 -19.52 -3.16 8.33
C GLY A 283 -18.87 -2.03 7.55
N ILE A 284 -18.99 -2.01 6.20
CA ILE A 284 -18.35 -0.98 5.37
C ILE A 284 -19.12 0.35 5.37
N LEU A 285 -20.37 0.36 5.78
CA LEU A 285 -21.21 1.55 5.88
C LEU A 285 -21.13 2.14 7.29
N ALA A 286 -20.95 3.45 7.41
CA ALA A 286 -20.99 4.18 8.68
C ALA A 286 -22.38 4.78 8.95
N GLU A 287 -22.99 5.34 7.93
CA GLU A 287 -24.28 6.04 8.06
C GLU A 287 -25.14 5.87 6.80
N ILE A 288 -26.44 6.03 7.01
CA ILE A 288 -27.43 6.21 5.94
C ILE A 288 -28.38 7.33 6.36
N GLY A 289 -28.64 8.26 5.48
CA GLY A 289 -29.52 9.39 5.78
C GLY A 289 -29.80 10.28 4.56
N PRO A 290 -30.64 11.32 4.73
CA PRO A 290 -30.82 12.34 3.70
C PRO A 290 -29.45 12.97 3.40
N GLY A 291 -29.17 13.24 2.11
CA GLY A 291 -27.93 13.87 1.69
C GLY A 291 -27.74 15.20 2.44
N SER A 292 -26.73 15.26 3.31
CA SER A 292 -26.25 16.56 3.79
C SER A 292 -25.59 17.24 2.61
N SER A 293 -26.04 18.43 2.27
CA SER A 293 -25.32 19.32 1.36
C SER A 293 -23.92 19.52 1.96
N LEU A 294 -22.88 19.12 1.21
CA LEU A 294 -21.49 19.48 1.51
C LEU A 294 -21.30 20.97 1.39
#